data_89a8b6a33a9e881b764b9810a017958f
#
_entry.id   89a8b6a33a9e881b764b9810a017958f
#
_cell.length_a   1.000
_cell.length_b   1.000
_cell.length_c   1.000
_cell.angle_alpha   90.00
_cell.angle_beta   90.00
_cell.angle_gamma   90.00
#
_symmetry.space_group_name_H-M   'P 1'
#
loop_
_entity.id
_entity.type
_entity.pdbx_description
1 polymer ?
#
loop_
_entity_poly.entity_id
_entity_poly.type
_entity_poly.pdbx_seq_one_letter_code
_entity_poly.pdbx_strand_id
1 'polypeptide(L)'
;MKSILAALAALALAATAHLAAAQAPVRIGVMNDQSSVYADFQGPGSVLAAQMAVEDYGGKAAGRKVEVLFADHQNKPDVGSVIARKWLDQDGVDVIMDLPNSAVAFAVSEVVRQKNKVMIGSGAGSSDLTGPRCSPNTVHWTYDTWSYGHSLAKAVMERGGKTWFFITADYAFGHDLERQATDQLLKSGGKVVGGVRTPIATQDFSSFLLAAQSSGAQVVALAVAGGDTTTSMKQAAEFGLPAKQSIVSLIFGINNVPALGLKASQGALTVFPFYWDMNEGTRAWSRKFQKRAHNHAMPNDMQAGVYAGVLHYLKAVDKVGGAEDGKAVVAAMKAMPTDDPLFGKGRIREDGRKLHPMYLLQVKSPAESKGDWDYFKVLSTIPAEQAFRPLNEGNCPLVAGK
;
A
#
# COMPACT_ATOMS: atom_id res chain seq x y z
N MET A 1 67.62 29.65 2.31
CA MET A 1 67.06 28.65 1.40
C MET A 1 66.34 27.50 2.13
N LYS A 2 66.81 26.99 3.25
CA LYS A 2 66.13 25.87 3.99
C LYS A 2 64.79 26.26 4.62
N SER A 3 64.61 27.53 5.04
CA SER A 3 63.37 28.00 5.68
C SER A 3 62.19 28.23 4.68
N ILE A 4 62.51 28.52 3.42
CA ILE A 4 61.46 28.74 2.37
C ILE A 4 60.91 27.42 1.84
N LEU A 5 61.74 26.37 1.80
CA LEU A 5 61.26 25.02 1.40
C LEU A 5 60.34 24.38 2.44
N ALA A 6 60.59 24.67 3.76
CA ALA A 6 59.70 24.16 4.81
C ALA A 6 58.32 24.83 4.82
N ALA A 7 58.24 26.11 4.47
CA ALA A 7 56.95 26.84 4.34
C ALA A 7 56.11 26.39 3.14
N LEU A 8 56.78 26.07 2.02
CA LEU A 8 56.11 25.55 0.82
C LEU A 8 55.58 24.11 1.01
N ALA A 9 56.28 23.27 1.76
CA ALA A 9 55.85 21.93 2.10
C ALA A 9 54.62 21.92 3.06
N ALA A 10 54.58 22.87 4.01
CA ALA A 10 53.45 23.03 4.91
C ALA A 10 52.19 23.56 4.22
N LEU A 11 52.33 24.45 3.22
CA LEU A 11 51.17 24.89 2.39
C LEU A 11 50.65 23.79 1.45
N ALA A 12 51.51 22.91 0.94
CA ALA A 12 51.09 21.79 0.11
C ALA A 12 50.35 20.69 0.88
N LEU A 13 50.66 20.47 2.19
CA LEU A 13 49.87 19.55 3.04
C LEU A 13 48.53 20.12 3.50
N ALA A 14 48.39 21.44 3.59
CA ALA A 14 47.13 22.09 3.96
C ALA A 14 46.12 22.12 2.78
N ALA A 15 46.58 22.03 1.53
CA ALA A 15 45.75 22.05 0.34
C ALA A 15 45.06 20.70 0.03
N THR A 16 45.43 19.61 0.71
CA THR A 16 44.82 18.28 0.53
C THR A 16 43.80 17.91 1.61
N ALA A 17 43.45 18.81 2.51
CA ALA A 17 42.17 18.70 3.22
C ALA A 17 41.04 18.94 2.21
N HIS A 18 40.79 17.96 1.35
CA HIS A 18 39.55 17.88 0.60
C HIS A 18 38.45 17.94 1.67
N LEU A 19 37.77 19.07 1.75
CA LEU A 19 36.46 19.12 2.29
C LEU A 19 35.71 18.01 1.57
N ALA A 20 35.58 16.86 2.20
CA ALA A 20 34.60 15.86 1.78
C ALA A 20 33.28 16.60 1.85
N ALA A 21 32.90 17.19 0.71
CA ALA A 21 31.58 17.80 0.60
C ALA A 21 30.62 16.71 1.02
N ALA A 22 29.94 16.90 2.15
CA ALA A 22 29.03 15.90 2.67
C ALA A 22 28.04 15.59 1.54
N GLN A 23 28.12 14.37 1.02
CA GLN A 23 27.22 13.96 -0.07
C GLN A 23 25.79 14.22 0.37
N ALA A 24 24.97 14.78 -0.53
CA ALA A 24 23.57 15.03 -0.23
C ALA A 24 22.90 13.74 0.28
N PRO A 25 22.03 13.82 1.28
CA PRO A 25 21.38 12.64 1.86
C PRO A 25 20.52 11.92 0.81
N VAL A 26 20.32 10.62 0.98
CA VAL A 26 19.27 9.88 0.28
C VAL A 26 17.95 10.25 0.93
N ARG A 27 16.99 10.79 0.16
CA ARG A 27 15.71 11.25 0.68
C ARG A 27 14.55 10.39 0.26
N ILE A 28 13.78 9.96 1.25
CA ILE A 28 12.54 9.19 1.11
C ILE A 28 11.37 10.12 1.37
N GLY A 29 10.49 10.31 0.39
CA GLY A 29 9.25 11.09 0.53
C GLY A 29 8.06 10.17 0.75
N VAL A 30 7.46 10.17 1.94
CA VAL A 30 6.18 9.49 2.22
C VAL A 30 5.05 10.43 1.85
N MET A 31 4.37 10.15 0.74
CA MET A 31 3.27 10.97 0.24
C MET A 31 1.96 10.21 0.40
N ASN A 32 1.10 10.67 1.28
CA ASN A 32 -0.15 9.97 1.58
C ASN A 32 -1.26 10.95 2.04
N ASP A 33 -2.37 10.42 2.53
CA ASP A 33 -3.44 11.18 3.16
C ASP A 33 -3.13 11.29 4.66
N GLN A 34 -2.87 12.49 5.15
CA GLN A 34 -2.52 12.74 6.55
C GLN A 34 -3.72 13.15 7.40
N SER A 35 -4.85 13.50 6.79
CA SER A 35 -5.89 14.24 7.49
C SER A 35 -7.34 13.85 7.15
N SER A 36 -7.56 12.94 6.18
CA SER A 36 -8.91 12.58 5.76
C SER A 36 -9.19 11.07 5.79
N VAL A 37 -9.96 10.56 4.87
CA VAL A 37 -10.57 9.21 4.88
C VAL A 37 -9.58 8.04 4.95
N TYR A 38 -8.32 8.23 4.54
CA TYR A 38 -7.27 7.20 4.59
C TYR A 38 -6.22 7.45 5.67
N ALA A 39 -6.33 8.52 6.46
CA ALA A 39 -5.32 8.89 7.46
C ALA A 39 -5.06 7.77 8.49
N ASP A 40 -6.11 7.06 8.94
CA ASP A 40 -5.98 5.95 9.89
C ASP A 40 -5.32 4.71 9.29
N PHE A 41 -5.38 4.54 7.96
CA PHE A 41 -4.79 3.41 7.27
C PHE A 41 -3.31 3.63 6.98
N GLN A 42 -2.94 4.86 6.70
CA GLN A 42 -1.57 5.22 6.32
C GLN A 42 -1.06 6.39 7.15
N GLY A 43 -1.38 7.61 6.76
CA GLY A 43 -1.11 8.84 7.49
C GLY A 43 0.23 8.87 8.24
N PRO A 44 0.20 9.34 9.49
CA PRO A 44 1.41 9.36 10.34
C PRO A 44 2.01 7.96 10.61
N GLY A 45 1.18 6.90 10.55
CA GLY A 45 1.66 5.51 10.72
C GLY A 45 2.63 5.07 9.62
N SER A 46 2.37 5.43 8.36
CA SER A 46 3.31 5.16 7.26
C SER A 46 4.62 5.94 7.39
N VAL A 47 4.56 7.17 7.87
CA VAL A 47 5.76 7.97 8.17
C VAL A 47 6.60 7.30 9.25
N LEU A 48 5.96 6.86 10.34
CA LEU A 48 6.62 6.10 11.40
C LEU A 48 7.25 4.81 10.87
N ALA A 49 6.54 4.06 10.02
CA ALA A 49 7.05 2.82 9.43
C ALA A 49 8.31 3.08 8.58
N ALA A 50 8.33 4.16 7.78
CA ALA A 50 9.51 4.55 7.01
C ALA A 50 10.69 4.95 7.91
N GLN A 51 10.44 5.71 8.98
CA GLN A 51 11.46 6.09 9.96
C GLN A 51 12.05 4.85 10.67
N MET A 52 11.20 3.92 11.10
CA MET A 52 11.64 2.66 11.70
C MET A 52 12.51 1.84 10.74
N ALA A 53 12.14 1.79 9.45
CA ALA A 53 12.94 1.08 8.45
C ALA A 53 14.31 1.71 8.25
N VAL A 54 14.40 3.04 8.22
CA VAL A 54 15.68 3.77 8.14
C VAL A 54 16.54 3.51 9.36
N GLU A 55 15.95 3.54 10.57
CA GLU A 55 16.65 3.25 11.82
C GLU A 55 17.19 1.81 11.85
N ASP A 56 16.32 0.83 11.54
CA ASP A 56 16.70 -0.59 11.54
C ASP A 56 17.70 -0.93 10.41
N TYR A 57 17.76 -0.14 9.34
CA TYR A 57 18.79 -0.23 8.29
C TYR A 57 20.14 0.38 8.69
N GLY A 58 20.20 1.19 9.74
CA GLY A 58 21.42 1.85 10.21
C GLY A 58 21.57 3.31 9.78
N GLY A 59 20.53 3.93 9.25
CA GLY A 59 20.46 5.38 8.97
C GLY A 59 21.27 5.88 7.77
N LYS A 60 21.93 4.97 7.02
CA LYS A 60 22.75 5.32 5.85
C LYS A 60 22.57 4.33 4.71
N ALA A 61 22.68 4.80 3.47
CA ALA A 61 22.76 3.99 2.25
C ALA A 61 23.73 4.64 1.25
N ALA A 62 24.51 3.84 0.56
CA ALA A 62 25.62 4.28 -0.31
C ALA A 62 26.54 5.30 0.37
N GLY A 63 26.82 5.08 1.69
CA GLY A 63 27.65 5.97 2.50
C GLY A 63 26.97 7.28 2.92
N ARG A 64 25.76 7.57 2.46
CA ARG A 64 25.01 8.81 2.68
C ARG A 64 23.98 8.65 3.78
N LYS A 65 23.71 9.70 4.56
CA LYS A 65 22.60 9.75 5.51
C LYS A 65 21.27 9.54 4.77
N VAL A 66 20.33 8.84 5.40
CA VAL A 66 18.96 8.71 4.90
C VAL A 66 18.03 9.64 5.68
N GLU A 67 17.20 10.38 4.97
CA GLU A 67 16.20 11.30 5.54
C GLU A 67 14.81 10.96 5.05
N VAL A 68 13.81 11.10 5.93
CA VAL A 68 12.40 10.87 5.62
C VAL A 68 11.66 12.21 5.65
N LEU A 69 11.01 12.54 4.53
CA LEU A 69 10.08 13.66 4.39
C LEU A 69 8.66 13.11 4.25
N PHE A 70 7.66 13.92 4.55
CA PHE A 70 6.27 13.53 4.31
C PHE A 70 5.43 14.71 3.83
N ALA A 71 4.34 14.43 3.13
CA ALA A 71 3.36 15.42 2.70
C ALA A 71 1.98 14.81 2.49
N ASP A 72 0.96 15.64 2.70
CA ASP A 72 -0.44 15.31 2.48
C ASP A 72 -0.86 15.66 1.04
N HIS A 73 -1.22 14.65 0.25
CA HIS A 73 -1.74 14.85 -1.10
C HIS A 73 -3.26 15.16 -1.12
N GLN A 74 -3.94 15.14 0.04
CA GLN A 74 -5.35 15.48 0.18
C GLN A 74 -6.28 14.66 -0.75
N ASN A 75 -5.86 13.48 -1.18
CA ASN A 75 -6.54 12.66 -2.20
C ASN A 75 -6.77 13.35 -3.56
N LYS A 76 -5.94 14.36 -3.89
CA LYS A 76 -6.03 15.16 -5.12
C LYS A 76 -4.82 14.92 -6.03
N PRO A 77 -5.01 14.41 -7.28
CA PRO A 77 -3.92 14.13 -8.21
C PRO A 77 -3.06 15.33 -8.59
N ASP A 78 -3.65 16.52 -8.69
CA ASP A 78 -2.97 17.77 -8.96
C ASP A 78 -2.05 18.17 -7.79
N VAL A 79 -2.54 18.10 -6.55
CA VAL A 79 -1.74 18.35 -5.35
C VAL A 79 -0.56 17.37 -5.27
N GLY A 80 -0.81 16.06 -5.44
CA GLY A 80 0.24 15.06 -5.47
C GLY A 80 1.30 15.33 -6.53
N SER A 81 0.87 15.71 -7.74
CA SER A 81 1.79 16.05 -8.84
C SER A 81 2.64 17.29 -8.55
N VAL A 82 2.08 18.32 -7.93
CA VAL A 82 2.81 19.54 -7.52
C VAL A 82 3.86 19.20 -6.47
N ILE A 83 3.46 18.46 -5.43
CA ILE A 83 4.37 18.01 -4.37
C ILE A 83 5.50 17.15 -4.98
N ALA A 84 5.18 16.19 -5.85
CA ALA A 84 6.17 15.34 -6.49
C ALA A 84 7.20 16.14 -7.29
N ARG A 85 6.77 17.11 -8.11
CA ARG A 85 7.70 17.98 -8.87
C ARG A 85 8.60 18.78 -7.92
N LYS A 86 8.04 19.42 -6.91
CA LYS A 86 8.83 20.16 -5.91
C LYS A 86 9.85 19.25 -5.23
N TRP A 87 9.44 18.08 -4.77
CA TRP A 87 10.32 17.14 -4.09
C TRP A 87 11.47 16.65 -4.97
N LEU A 88 11.17 16.31 -6.23
CA LEU A 88 12.17 15.75 -7.14
C LEU A 88 13.09 16.83 -7.76
N ASP A 89 12.60 18.06 -7.94
CA ASP A 89 13.37 19.15 -8.58
C ASP A 89 14.10 20.04 -7.58
N GLN A 90 13.58 20.21 -6.36
CA GLN A 90 14.08 21.20 -5.41
C GLN A 90 14.53 20.57 -4.10
N ASP A 91 13.75 19.63 -3.56
CA ASP A 91 14.00 19.07 -2.24
C ASP A 91 14.91 17.81 -2.29
N GLY A 92 15.31 17.35 -3.47
CA GLY A 92 16.24 16.24 -3.68
C GLY A 92 15.71 14.89 -3.20
N VAL A 93 14.40 14.64 -3.26
CA VAL A 93 13.81 13.33 -2.95
C VAL A 93 14.17 12.32 -4.02
N ASP A 94 14.58 11.13 -3.63
CA ASP A 94 15.01 10.05 -4.51
C ASP A 94 13.95 8.99 -4.74
N VAL A 95 13.07 8.78 -3.75
CA VAL A 95 11.95 7.83 -3.84
C VAL A 95 10.70 8.41 -3.21
N ILE A 96 9.55 8.23 -3.88
CA ILE A 96 8.24 8.56 -3.32
C ILE A 96 7.53 7.26 -2.93
N MET A 97 7.03 7.21 -1.68
CA MET A 97 6.45 6.02 -1.07
C MET A 97 4.96 6.22 -0.76
N ASP A 98 4.24 5.10 -0.65
CA ASP A 98 2.89 4.95 -0.12
C ASP A 98 1.78 5.24 -1.15
N LEU A 99 1.25 6.46 -1.25
CA LEU A 99 0.30 6.90 -2.28
C LEU A 99 -1.06 6.16 -2.25
N PRO A 100 -1.86 6.22 -1.17
CA PRO A 100 -3.10 5.45 -1.02
C PRO A 100 -4.16 5.69 -2.11
N ASN A 101 -4.21 6.90 -2.67
CA ASN A 101 -5.15 7.22 -3.74
C ASN A 101 -4.57 6.82 -5.11
N SER A 102 -5.20 5.87 -5.80
CA SER A 102 -4.69 5.35 -7.07
C SER A 102 -4.62 6.40 -8.18
N ALA A 103 -5.52 7.40 -8.20
CA ALA A 103 -5.45 8.48 -9.17
C ALA A 103 -4.24 9.40 -8.91
N VAL A 104 -3.93 9.67 -7.63
CA VAL A 104 -2.70 10.35 -7.22
C VAL A 104 -1.48 9.53 -7.61
N ALA A 105 -1.48 8.23 -7.33
CA ALA A 105 -0.38 7.33 -7.65
C ALA A 105 -0.08 7.31 -9.15
N PHE A 106 -1.09 7.30 -10.01
CA PHE A 106 -0.90 7.39 -11.47
C PHE A 106 -0.26 8.70 -11.90
N ALA A 107 -0.73 9.82 -11.36
CA ALA A 107 -0.19 11.14 -11.69
C ALA A 107 1.27 11.30 -11.20
N VAL A 108 1.56 10.84 -10.00
CA VAL A 108 2.91 10.87 -9.41
C VAL A 108 3.85 9.91 -10.13
N SER A 109 3.40 8.71 -10.50
CA SER A 109 4.20 7.74 -11.27
C SER A 109 4.71 8.33 -12.59
N GLU A 110 3.89 9.13 -13.26
CA GLU A 110 4.30 9.81 -14.51
C GLU A 110 5.38 10.87 -14.23
N VAL A 111 5.24 11.67 -13.17
CA VAL A 111 6.27 12.66 -12.77
C VAL A 111 7.58 11.95 -12.40
N VAL A 112 7.51 10.87 -11.61
CA VAL A 112 8.66 10.06 -11.21
C VAL A 112 9.38 9.46 -12.43
N ARG A 113 8.62 8.94 -13.40
CA ARG A 113 9.16 8.40 -14.66
C ARG A 113 9.91 9.47 -15.46
N GLN A 114 9.35 10.68 -15.60
CA GLN A 114 9.96 11.80 -16.31
C GLN A 114 11.27 12.25 -15.65
N LYS A 115 11.35 12.19 -14.32
CA LYS A 115 12.52 12.62 -13.54
C LYS A 115 13.52 11.48 -13.29
N ASN A 116 13.27 10.29 -13.79
CA ASN A 116 14.07 9.08 -13.55
C ASN A 116 14.35 8.83 -12.04
N LYS A 117 13.33 9.00 -11.20
CA LYS A 117 13.36 8.68 -9.79
C LYS A 117 12.55 7.42 -9.50
N VAL A 118 12.33 7.05 -8.25
CA VAL A 118 11.65 5.80 -7.86
C VAL A 118 10.30 6.10 -7.23
N MET A 119 9.28 5.29 -7.55
CA MET A 119 8.01 5.23 -6.82
C MET A 119 7.77 3.82 -6.29
N ILE A 120 7.40 3.71 -5.02
CA ILE A 120 6.99 2.45 -4.41
C ILE A 120 5.59 2.63 -3.83
N GLY A 121 4.59 2.08 -4.53
CA GLY A 121 3.20 2.09 -4.09
C GLY A 121 2.95 0.99 -3.06
N SER A 122 2.95 1.33 -1.78
CA SER A 122 2.58 0.43 -0.68
C SER A 122 1.10 0.59 -0.31
N GLY A 123 0.56 1.79 -0.50
CA GLY A 123 -0.83 2.10 -0.23
C GLY A 123 -1.72 2.17 -1.48
N ALA A 124 -1.14 2.39 -2.66
CA ALA A 124 -1.89 2.42 -3.91
C ALA A 124 -2.52 1.05 -4.20
N GLY A 125 -3.83 1.02 -4.53
CA GLY A 125 -4.54 -0.25 -4.69
C GLY A 125 -4.68 -0.70 -6.14
N SER A 126 -4.82 0.22 -7.13
CA SER A 126 -5.17 -0.19 -8.49
C SER A 126 -4.14 -1.12 -9.13
N SER A 127 -4.63 -2.26 -9.61
CA SER A 127 -3.84 -3.25 -10.35
C SER A 127 -3.32 -2.72 -11.70
N ASP A 128 -3.84 -1.58 -12.18
CA ASP A 128 -3.35 -0.93 -13.39
C ASP A 128 -1.92 -0.38 -13.24
N LEU A 129 -1.41 -0.18 -12.00
CA LEU A 129 -0.01 0.18 -11.75
C LEU A 129 0.99 -0.89 -12.20
N THR A 130 0.54 -2.13 -12.35
CA THR A 130 1.30 -3.25 -12.89
C THR A 130 0.63 -3.83 -14.14
N GLY A 131 -0.23 -3.02 -14.75
CA GLY A 131 -0.96 -3.26 -15.97
C GLY A 131 -0.67 -2.18 -17.01
N PRO A 132 -1.72 -1.58 -17.61
CA PRO A 132 -1.55 -0.56 -18.66
C PRO A 132 -0.73 0.67 -18.24
N ARG A 133 -0.60 0.91 -16.94
CA ARG A 133 0.13 2.05 -16.35
C ARG A 133 1.45 1.65 -15.69
N CYS A 134 1.98 0.45 -15.98
CA CYS A 134 3.27 0.04 -15.44
C CYS A 134 4.40 0.97 -15.93
N SER A 135 5.41 1.14 -15.10
CA SER A 135 6.53 2.03 -15.36
C SER A 135 7.84 1.38 -14.93
N PRO A 136 8.94 1.58 -15.66
CA PRO A 136 10.25 1.07 -15.27
C PRO A 136 10.76 1.68 -13.95
N ASN A 137 10.15 2.76 -13.49
CA ASN A 137 10.49 3.49 -12.28
C ASN A 137 9.57 3.18 -11.09
N THR A 138 8.60 2.25 -11.25
CA THR A 138 7.57 1.99 -10.24
C THR A 138 7.60 0.54 -9.77
N VAL A 139 7.47 0.36 -8.46
CA VAL A 139 7.22 -0.93 -7.81
C VAL A 139 5.90 -0.85 -7.04
N HIS A 140 5.01 -1.82 -7.26
CA HIS A 140 3.76 -1.97 -6.53
C HIS A 140 3.95 -3.03 -5.46
N TRP A 141 3.96 -2.61 -4.18
CA TRP A 141 4.56 -3.41 -3.12
C TRP A 141 3.57 -4.33 -2.40
N THR A 142 2.47 -3.80 -1.83
CA THR A 142 1.72 -4.51 -0.80
C THR A 142 0.60 -5.39 -1.36
N TYR A 143 -0.45 -4.79 -1.87
CA TYR A 143 -1.66 -5.45 -2.39
C TYR A 143 -2.08 -4.81 -3.71
N ASP A 144 -3.11 -5.33 -4.33
CA ASP A 144 -3.81 -4.65 -5.41
C ASP A 144 -5.28 -5.06 -5.48
N THR A 145 -6.04 -4.32 -6.29
CA THR A 145 -7.46 -4.55 -6.50
C THR A 145 -7.76 -5.91 -7.12
N TRP A 146 -6.83 -6.47 -7.88
CA TRP A 146 -6.97 -7.84 -8.39
C TRP A 146 -6.92 -8.86 -7.26
N SER A 147 -5.89 -8.76 -6.40
CA SER A 147 -5.71 -9.72 -5.29
C SER A 147 -6.89 -9.72 -4.32
N TYR A 148 -7.43 -8.54 -4.00
CA TYR A 148 -8.60 -8.43 -3.13
C TYR A 148 -9.89 -8.83 -3.84
N GLY A 149 -10.15 -8.27 -5.03
CA GLY A 149 -11.38 -8.51 -5.78
C GLY A 149 -11.58 -9.99 -6.11
N HIS A 150 -10.54 -10.64 -6.64
CA HIS A 150 -10.60 -12.06 -7.00
C HIS A 150 -10.74 -12.97 -5.78
N SER A 151 -9.91 -12.74 -4.76
CA SER A 151 -9.90 -13.63 -3.59
C SER A 151 -11.21 -13.55 -2.80
N LEU A 152 -11.74 -12.34 -2.58
CA LEU A 152 -13.00 -12.16 -1.86
C LEU A 152 -14.20 -12.61 -2.68
N ALA A 153 -14.26 -12.29 -3.99
CA ALA A 153 -15.35 -12.76 -4.83
C ALA A 153 -15.40 -14.29 -4.85
N LYS A 154 -14.26 -14.98 -5.00
CA LYS A 154 -14.19 -16.44 -4.91
C LYS A 154 -14.71 -16.97 -3.56
N ALA A 155 -14.20 -16.43 -2.45
CA ALA A 155 -14.59 -16.87 -1.11
C ALA A 155 -16.07 -16.66 -0.80
N VAL A 156 -16.67 -15.55 -1.29
CA VAL A 156 -18.11 -15.25 -1.12
C VAL A 156 -18.97 -16.14 -2.00
N MET A 157 -18.52 -16.41 -3.25
CA MET A 157 -19.20 -17.33 -4.16
C MET A 157 -19.26 -18.75 -3.59
N GLU A 158 -18.18 -19.25 -3.01
CA GLU A 158 -18.11 -20.56 -2.34
C GLU A 158 -19.08 -20.67 -1.15
N ARG A 159 -19.49 -19.52 -0.57
CA ARG A 159 -20.50 -19.41 0.49
C ARG A 159 -21.92 -19.20 -0.03
N GLY A 160 -22.13 -19.24 -1.35
CA GLY A 160 -23.44 -19.14 -1.99
C GLY A 160 -23.91 -17.74 -2.37
N GLY A 161 -23.09 -16.72 -2.21
CA GLY A 161 -23.42 -15.33 -2.58
C GLY A 161 -23.30 -15.09 -4.08
N LYS A 162 -24.35 -15.36 -4.87
CA LYS A 162 -24.33 -15.40 -6.35
C LYS A 162 -24.75 -14.11 -7.04
N THR A 163 -25.56 -13.27 -6.40
CA THR A 163 -26.06 -12.02 -7.01
C THR A 163 -25.55 -10.83 -6.22
N TRP A 164 -24.85 -9.91 -6.91
CA TRP A 164 -24.14 -8.81 -6.29
C TRP A 164 -24.65 -7.46 -6.75
N PHE A 165 -24.75 -6.52 -5.79
CA PHE A 165 -24.93 -5.10 -6.04
C PHE A 165 -23.72 -4.35 -5.50
N PHE A 166 -23.14 -3.43 -6.29
CA PHE A 166 -21.93 -2.70 -5.87
C PHE A 166 -22.27 -1.30 -5.37
N ILE A 167 -21.61 -0.89 -4.27
CA ILE A 167 -21.48 0.51 -3.84
C ILE A 167 -19.99 0.86 -3.99
N THR A 168 -19.67 1.73 -4.94
CA THR A 168 -18.32 1.89 -5.44
C THR A 168 -17.84 3.34 -5.37
N ALA A 169 -16.68 3.56 -4.79
CA ALA A 169 -16.02 4.86 -4.78
C ALA A 169 -15.74 5.35 -6.22
N ASP A 170 -16.21 6.56 -6.54
CA ASP A 170 -16.21 7.10 -7.91
C ASP A 170 -14.84 7.67 -8.31
N TYR A 171 -13.81 6.81 -8.29
CA TYR A 171 -12.47 7.12 -8.79
C TYR A 171 -11.71 5.84 -9.18
N ALA A 172 -10.49 5.99 -9.72
CA ALA A 172 -9.70 4.92 -10.33
C ALA A 172 -9.61 3.62 -9.50
N PHE A 173 -9.45 3.72 -8.16
CA PHE A 173 -9.39 2.57 -7.28
C PHE A 173 -10.71 1.81 -7.21
N GLY A 174 -11.82 2.51 -6.92
CA GLY A 174 -13.13 1.88 -6.78
C GLY A 174 -13.58 1.21 -8.07
N HIS A 175 -13.40 1.88 -9.22
CA HIS A 175 -13.72 1.34 -10.53
C HIS A 175 -12.91 0.07 -10.84
N ASP A 176 -11.61 0.07 -10.54
CA ASP A 176 -10.78 -1.11 -10.75
C ASP A 176 -11.15 -2.25 -9.80
N LEU A 177 -11.39 -1.97 -8.51
CA LEU A 177 -11.79 -2.99 -7.53
C LEU A 177 -13.10 -3.66 -7.90
N GLU A 178 -14.12 -2.89 -8.31
CA GLU A 178 -15.38 -3.43 -8.81
C GLU A 178 -15.17 -4.28 -10.06
N ARG A 179 -14.36 -3.81 -11.02
CA ARG A 179 -14.03 -4.55 -12.24
C ARG A 179 -13.41 -5.90 -11.90
N GLN A 180 -12.39 -5.94 -11.04
CA GLN A 180 -11.68 -7.15 -10.65
C GLN A 180 -12.60 -8.15 -9.91
N ALA A 181 -13.44 -7.65 -9.00
CA ALA A 181 -14.40 -8.48 -8.30
C ALA A 181 -15.49 -9.02 -9.24
N THR A 182 -15.97 -8.18 -10.17
CA THR A 182 -16.95 -8.58 -11.21
C THR A 182 -16.40 -9.66 -12.12
N ASP A 183 -15.17 -9.53 -12.59
CA ASP A 183 -14.52 -10.52 -13.45
C ASP A 183 -14.48 -11.90 -12.78
N GLN A 184 -14.08 -11.96 -11.52
CA GLN A 184 -14.07 -13.21 -10.77
C GLN A 184 -15.49 -13.73 -10.48
N LEU A 185 -16.41 -12.84 -10.11
CA LEU A 185 -17.81 -13.20 -9.87
C LEU A 185 -18.42 -13.89 -11.09
N LEU A 186 -18.26 -13.29 -12.29
CA LEU A 186 -18.78 -13.83 -13.54
C LEU A 186 -18.09 -15.16 -13.91
N LYS A 187 -16.78 -15.26 -13.78
CA LYS A 187 -16.02 -16.52 -13.98
C LYS A 187 -16.52 -17.63 -13.06
N SER A 188 -17.01 -17.30 -11.87
CA SER A 188 -17.55 -18.24 -10.90
C SER A 188 -19.04 -18.54 -11.10
N GLY A 189 -19.68 -18.00 -12.15
CA GLY A 189 -21.12 -18.21 -12.45
C GLY A 189 -22.06 -17.33 -11.63
N GLY A 190 -21.54 -16.24 -11.03
CA GLY A 190 -22.37 -15.24 -10.36
C GLY A 190 -22.87 -14.16 -11.30
N LYS A 191 -23.59 -13.17 -10.75
CA LYS A 191 -24.25 -12.10 -11.51
C LYS A 191 -24.18 -10.77 -10.78
N VAL A 192 -23.85 -9.70 -11.49
CA VAL A 192 -24.06 -8.32 -11.05
C VAL A 192 -25.49 -7.90 -11.39
N VAL A 193 -26.26 -7.46 -10.40
CA VAL A 193 -27.65 -7.02 -10.56
C VAL A 193 -27.80 -5.50 -10.53
N GLY A 194 -26.75 -4.76 -10.26
CA GLY A 194 -26.70 -3.31 -10.30
C GLY A 194 -25.53 -2.74 -9.50
N GLY A 195 -25.43 -1.43 -9.46
CA GLY A 195 -24.41 -0.71 -8.69
C GLY A 195 -24.65 0.79 -8.71
N VAL A 196 -24.04 1.46 -7.74
CA VAL A 196 -24.05 2.93 -7.58
C VAL A 196 -22.65 3.44 -7.31
N ARG A 197 -22.42 4.70 -7.67
CA ARG A 197 -21.15 5.41 -7.45
C ARG A 197 -21.28 6.38 -6.28
N THR A 198 -20.26 6.43 -5.43
CA THR A 198 -20.20 7.37 -4.30
C THR A 198 -18.95 8.24 -4.38
N PRO A 199 -19.04 9.53 -4.07
CA PRO A 199 -17.84 10.34 -3.88
C PRO A 199 -16.94 9.78 -2.76
N ILE A 200 -15.64 10.06 -2.83
CA ILE A 200 -14.72 9.77 -1.72
C ILE A 200 -15.07 10.65 -0.51
N ALA A 201 -14.90 10.14 0.68
CA ALA A 201 -15.26 10.79 1.95
C ALA A 201 -16.77 11.07 2.10
N THR A 202 -17.59 10.16 1.60
CA THR A 202 -19.06 10.23 1.73
C THR A 202 -19.47 10.06 3.20
N GLN A 203 -20.24 11.02 3.72
CA GLN A 203 -20.71 11.00 5.10
C GLN A 203 -22.08 10.31 5.23
N ASP A 204 -22.91 10.37 4.22
CA ASP A 204 -24.25 9.80 4.19
C ASP A 204 -24.39 8.79 3.03
N PHE A 205 -24.50 7.52 3.39
CA PHE A 205 -24.69 6.41 2.47
C PHE A 205 -26.16 6.00 2.30
N SER A 206 -27.11 6.69 2.94
CA SER A 206 -28.53 6.28 3.01
C SER A 206 -29.15 5.98 1.65
N SER A 207 -29.01 6.88 0.68
CA SER A 207 -29.57 6.70 -0.67
C SER A 207 -28.94 5.52 -1.41
N PHE A 208 -27.64 5.32 -1.26
CA PHE A 208 -26.91 4.21 -1.88
C PHE A 208 -27.31 2.85 -1.27
N LEU A 209 -27.49 2.82 0.06
CA LEU A 209 -27.94 1.63 0.79
C LEU A 209 -29.40 1.28 0.46
N LEU A 210 -30.28 2.26 0.30
CA LEU A 210 -31.65 2.04 -0.15
C LEU A 210 -31.70 1.46 -1.58
N ALA A 211 -30.84 1.94 -2.48
CA ALA A 211 -30.72 1.36 -3.83
C ALA A 211 -30.24 -0.10 -3.77
N ALA A 212 -29.24 -0.39 -2.90
CA ALA A 212 -28.76 -1.75 -2.68
C ALA A 212 -29.86 -2.66 -2.11
N GLN A 213 -30.63 -2.18 -1.13
CA GLN A 213 -31.74 -2.93 -0.55
C GLN A 213 -32.80 -3.25 -1.61
N SER A 214 -33.16 -2.26 -2.42
CA SER A 214 -34.19 -2.40 -3.47
C SER A 214 -33.76 -3.34 -4.60
N SER A 215 -32.47 -3.57 -4.79
CA SER A 215 -31.95 -4.47 -5.83
C SER A 215 -32.27 -5.95 -5.58
N GLY A 216 -32.56 -6.33 -4.35
CA GLY A 216 -32.77 -7.73 -3.96
C GLY A 216 -31.51 -8.61 -4.10
N ALA A 217 -30.32 -8.04 -4.27
CA ALA A 217 -29.08 -8.78 -4.35
C ALA A 217 -28.80 -9.58 -3.08
N GLN A 218 -28.20 -10.76 -3.21
CA GLN A 218 -27.76 -11.55 -2.06
C GLN A 218 -26.57 -10.88 -1.34
N VAL A 219 -25.73 -10.18 -2.10
CA VAL A 219 -24.50 -9.54 -1.60
C VAL A 219 -24.52 -8.06 -2.00
N VAL A 220 -24.30 -7.19 -1.02
CA VAL A 220 -23.94 -5.79 -1.22
C VAL A 220 -22.43 -5.67 -1.07
N ALA A 221 -21.74 -5.47 -2.18
CA ALA A 221 -20.30 -5.37 -2.22
C ALA A 221 -19.85 -3.90 -2.11
N LEU A 222 -19.12 -3.59 -1.06
CA LEU A 222 -18.59 -2.26 -0.80
C LEU A 222 -17.21 -2.14 -1.44
N ALA A 223 -17.12 -1.51 -2.60
CA ALA A 223 -15.87 -1.17 -3.29
C ALA A 223 -15.40 0.25 -2.87
N VAL A 224 -15.37 0.49 -1.58
CA VAL A 224 -14.90 1.70 -0.89
C VAL A 224 -13.80 1.32 0.09
N ALA A 225 -13.10 2.27 0.71
CA ALA A 225 -12.01 1.99 1.64
C ALA A 225 -11.94 3.02 2.78
N GLY A 226 -11.16 2.71 3.82
CA GLY A 226 -10.90 3.62 4.93
C GLY A 226 -12.15 3.98 5.71
N GLY A 227 -12.35 5.28 5.96
CA GLY A 227 -13.51 5.81 6.66
C GLY A 227 -14.84 5.53 5.97
N ASP A 228 -14.86 5.51 4.62
CA ASP A 228 -16.07 5.19 3.84
C ASP A 228 -16.54 3.75 4.09
N THR A 229 -15.61 2.79 4.27
CA THR A 229 -15.95 1.42 4.68
C THR A 229 -16.65 1.41 6.05
N THR A 230 -16.07 2.11 7.02
CA THR A 230 -16.64 2.17 8.37
C THR A 230 -18.02 2.81 8.36
N THR A 231 -18.17 3.97 7.69
CA THR A 231 -19.43 4.71 7.63
C THR A 231 -20.53 3.92 6.91
N SER A 232 -20.23 3.35 5.75
CA SER A 232 -21.19 2.56 4.99
C SER A 232 -21.64 1.30 5.73
N MET A 233 -20.74 0.60 6.43
CA MET A 233 -21.09 -0.59 7.21
C MET A 233 -21.92 -0.24 8.45
N LYS A 234 -21.62 0.85 9.16
CA LYS A 234 -22.44 1.33 10.29
C LYS A 234 -23.86 1.63 9.83
N GLN A 235 -24.00 2.44 8.79
CA GLN A 235 -25.30 2.81 8.26
C GLN A 235 -26.05 1.61 7.68
N ALA A 236 -25.37 0.66 7.01
CA ALA A 236 -25.99 -0.58 6.56
C ALA A 236 -26.60 -1.38 7.73
N ALA A 237 -25.92 -1.42 8.88
CA ALA A 237 -26.44 -2.07 10.09
C ALA A 237 -27.65 -1.31 10.66
N GLU A 238 -27.63 0.02 10.70
CA GLU A 238 -28.75 0.88 11.14
C GLU A 238 -29.99 0.69 10.26
N PHE A 239 -29.81 0.51 8.93
CA PHE A 239 -30.88 0.19 7.99
C PHE A 239 -31.34 -1.28 8.06
N GLY A 240 -30.72 -2.11 8.88
CA GLY A 240 -31.05 -3.53 9.03
C GLY A 240 -30.74 -4.38 7.78
N LEU A 241 -29.85 -3.89 6.88
CA LEU A 241 -29.47 -4.62 5.67
C LEU A 241 -28.86 -6.00 5.96
N PRO A 242 -27.98 -6.17 6.98
CA PRO A 242 -27.33 -7.47 7.24
C PRO A 242 -28.31 -8.62 7.54
N ALA A 243 -29.55 -8.31 7.93
CA ALA A 243 -30.58 -9.33 8.13
C ALA A 243 -31.18 -9.86 6.82
N LYS A 244 -30.97 -9.15 5.70
CA LYS A 244 -31.58 -9.46 4.40
C LYS A 244 -30.56 -9.75 3.31
N GLN A 245 -29.40 -9.10 3.38
CA GLN A 245 -28.33 -9.14 2.36
C GLN A 245 -26.98 -9.25 3.05
N SER A 246 -26.07 -10.02 2.50
CA SER A 246 -24.69 -10.10 3.01
C SER A 246 -23.93 -8.83 2.64
N ILE A 247 -23.40 -8.11 3.63
CA ILE A 247 -22.55 -6.93 3.38
C ILE A 247 -21.09 -7.40 3.32
N VAL A 248 -20.47 -7.20 2.18
CA VAL A 248 -19.06 -7.58 1.94
C VAL A 248 -18.25 -6.35 1.60
N SER A 249 -17.40 -5.93 2.51
CA SER A 249 -16.40 -4.91 2.19
C SER A 249 -15.23 -5.56 1.44
N LEU A 250 -14.93 -5.06 0.24
CA LEU A 250 -13.80 -5.55 -0.56
C LEU A 250 -12.45 -5.04 -0.03
N ILE A 251 -12.45 -3.99 0.79
CA ILE A 251 -11.28 -3.50 1.55
C ILE A 251 -11.70 -3.30 3.00
N PHE A 252 -11.35 -4.24 3.85
CA PHE A 252 -11.67 -4.21 5.27
C PHE A 252 -10.40 -4.41 6.10
N GLY A 253 -9.88 -3.34 6.69
CA GLY A 253 -8.62 -3.34 7.44
C GLY A 253 -8.79 -3.57 8.93
N ILE A 254 -7.68 -3.85 9.61
CA ILE A 254 -7.63 -4.00 11.08
C ILE A 254 -8.16 -2.73 11.79
N ASN A 255 -7.97 -1.57 11.19
CA ASN A 255 -8.42 -0.28 11.71
C ASN A 255 -9.95 -0.12 11.71
N ASN A 256 -10.68 -0.84 10.84
CA ASN A 256 -12.14 -0.79 10.80
C ASN A 256 -12.78 -1.50 11.99
N VAL A 257 -12.13 -2.55 12.54
CA VAL A 257 -12.71 -3.36 13.62
C VAL A 257 -12.98 -2.54 14.89
N PRO A 258 -12.02 -1.77 15.47
CA PRO A 258 -12.31 -0.95 16.63
C PRO A 258 -13.34 0.15 16.36
N ALA A 259 -13.39 0.69 15.14
CA ALA A 259 -14.35 1.72 14.76
C ALA A 259 -15.80 1.19 14.65
N LEU A 260 -15.99 -0.08 14.24
CA LEU A 260 -17.28 -0.74 14.10
C LEU A 260 -17.69 -1.49 15.37
N GLY A 261 -16.72 -1.93 16.15
CA GLY A 261 -16.87 -2.89 17.22
C GLY A 261 -16.78 -4.33 16.74
N LEU A 262 -16.10 -5.17 17.54
CA LEU A 262 -15.83 -6.57 17.18
C LEU A 262 -17.12 -7.39 16.97
N LYS A 263 -18.15 -7.15 17.80
CA LYS A 263 -19.46 -7.81 17.66
C LYS A 263 -20.16 -7.49 16.34
N ALA A 264 -20.07 -6.24 15.88
CA ALA A 264 -20.71 -5.81 14.64
C ALA A 264 -19.97 -6.30 13.39
N SER A 265 -18.65 -6.47 13.48
CA SER A 265 -17.78 -6.89 12.38
C SER A 265 -17.50 -8.40 12.35
N GLN A 266 -17.90 -9.18 13.40
CA GLN A 266 -17.63 -10.62 13.45
C GLN A 266 -18.07 -11.36 12.21
N GLY A 267 -17.24 -12.30 11.77
CA GLY A 267 -17.53 -13.12 10.59
C GLY A 267 -17.19 -12.45 9.25
N ALA A 268 -16.93 -11.13 9.22
CA ALA A 268 -16.52 -10.45 7.99
C ALA A 268 -15.23 -11.05 7.44
N LEU A 269 -15.20 -11.23 6.11
CA LEU A 269 -14.03 -11.73 5.38
C LEU A 269 -13.17 -10.56 4.91
N THR A 270 -11.88 -10.81 4.90
CA THR A 270 -10.89 -9.90 4.30
C THR A 270 -9.69 -10.67 3.79
N VAL A 271 -8.86 -10.00 2.99
CA VAL A 271 -7.60 -10.57 2.47
C VAL A 271 -6.47 -9.61 2.81
N PHE A 272 -5.41 -10.11 3.44
CA PHE A 272 -4.21 -9.32 3.75
C PHE A 272 -2.94 -10.07 3.38
N PRO A 273 -1.87 -9.38 3.02
CA PRO A 273 -0.53 -9.97 2.96
C PRO A 273 0.18 -9.98 4.31
N PHE A 274 -0.33 -9.27 5.31
CA PHE A 274 0.28 -9.11 6.63
C PHE A 274 -0.81 -8.95 7.69
N TYR A 275 -0.62 -9.64 8.81
CA TYR A 275 -1.34 -9.41 10.06
C TYR A 275 -0.33 -9.45 11.21
N TRP A 276 -0.48 -8.60 12.20
CA TRP A 276 0.51 -8.41 13.25
C TRP A 276 0.83 -9.69 14.04
N ASP A 277 -0.13 -10.59 14.19
CA ASP A 277 -0.02 -11.84 14.99
C ASP A 277 0.15 -13.10 14.12
N MET A 278 0.91 -13.03 13.02
CA MET A 278 1.14 -14.20 12.17
C MET A 278 2.31 -15.06 12.61
N ASN A 279 3.40 -14.42 12.99
CA ASN A 279 4.66 -15.10 13.38
C ASN A 279 5.45 -14.21 14.34
N GLU A 280 6.60 -14.70 14.79
CA GLU A 280 7.44 -13.97 15.75
C GLU A 280 7.97 -12.65 15.23
N GLY A 281 8.39 -12.62 13.95
CA GLY A 281 8.87 -11.42 13.28
C GLY A 281 7.80 -10.34 13.18
N THR A 282 6.58 -10.70 12.73
CA THR A 282 5.46 -9.75 12.65
C THR A 282 5.07 -9.23 14.03
N ARG A 283 4.99 -10.09 15.05
CA ARG A 283 4.70 -9.69 16.44
C ARG A 283 5.76 -8.73 17.00
N ALA A 284 7.03 -9.07 16.85
CA ALA A 284 8.13 -8.27 17.38
C ALA A 284 8.15 -6.85 16.79
N TRP A 285 8.05 -6.73 15.46
CA TRP A 285 7.99 -5.46 14.78
C TRP A 285 6.74 -4.65 15.14
N SER A 286 5.58 -5.29 15.11
CA SER A 286 4.29 -4.62 15.38
C SER A 286 4.21 -4.07 16.80
N ARG A 287 4.76 -4.75 17.80
CA ARG A 287 4.83 -4.22 19.16
C ARG A 287 5.77 -3.01 19.29
N LYS A 288 6.87 -2.97 18.54
CA LYS A 288 7.73 -1.78 18.47
C LYS A 288 6.99 -0.62 17.82
N PHE A 289 6.28 -0.88 16.72
CA PHE A 289 5.45 0.10 16.03
C PHE A 289 4.36 0.66 16.96
N GLN A 290 3.56 -0.21 17.57
CA GLN A 290 2.45 0.16 18.46
C GLN A 290 2.89 1.10 19.59
N LYS A 291 4.05 0.83 20.21
CA LYS A 291 4.59 1.68 21.28
C LYS A 291 4.93 3.10 20.82
N ARG A 292 5.22 3.28 19.55
CA ARG A 292 5.63 4.56 18.94
C ARG A 292 4.47 5.26 18.21
N ALA A 293 3.48 4.52 17.77
CA ALA A 293 2.31 5.07 17.10
C ALA A 293 1.53 5.99 18.06
N HIS A 294 1.13 7.17 17.56
CA HIS A 294 0.47 8.21 18.36
C HIS A 294 -0.86 7.76 18.99
N ASN A 295 -1.55 6.82 18.34
CA ASN A 295 -2.82 6.23 18.79
C ASN A 295 -2.65 4.83 19.40
N HIS A 296 -1.42 4.36 19.57
CA HIS A 296 -1.09 3.01 20.04
C HIS A 296 -1.78 1.88 19.27
N ALA A 297 -2.11 2.12 18.00
CA ALA A 297 -2.69 1.11 17.12
C ALA A 297 -1.64 0.09 16.66
N MET A 298 -2.08 -1.15 16.46
CA MET A 298 -1.29 -2.13 15.71
C MET A 298 -1.18 -1.72 14.24
N PRO A 299 -0.03 -1.97 13.60
CA PRO A 299 0.15 -1.65 12.20
C PRO A 299 -0.74 -2.53 11.31
N ASN A 300 -1.10 -1.98 10.16
CA ASN A 300 -1.74 -2.72 9.08
C ASN A 300 -0.71 -3.12 8.00
N ASP A 301 -1.20 -3.79 6.97
CA ASP A 301 -0.40 -4.28 5.84
C ASP A 301 0.23 -3.16 4.99
N MET A 302 -0.41 -2.00 4.87
CA MET A 302 0.09 -0.86 4.10
C MET A 302 1.30 -0.23 4.80
N GLN A 303 1.22 -0.02 6.12
CA GLN A 303 2.32 0.47 6.95
C GLN A 303 3.48 -0.54 7.00
N ALA A 304 3.17 -1.84 7.10
CA ALA A 304 4.16 -2.90 6.97
C ALA A 304 4.84 -2.88 5.58
N GLY A 305 4.05 -2.60 4.54
CA GLY A 305 4.54 -2.44 3.16
C GLY A 305 5.51 -1.28 2.98
N VAL A 306 5.26 -0.14 3.63
CA VAL A 306 6.21 0.99 3.66
C VAL A 306 7.53 0.55 4.29
N TYR A 307 7.48 -0.06 5.47
CA TYR A 307 8.69 -0.54 6.16
C TYR A 307 9.51 -1.49 5.30
N ALA A 308 8.89 -2.55 4.78
CA ALA A 308 9.58 -3.54 3.96
C ALA A 308 10.08 -2.97 2.62
N GLY A 309 9.29 -2.08 2.00
CA GLY A 309 9.64 -1.39 0.76
C GLY A 309 10.85 -0.48 0.92
N VAL A 310 10.93 0.27 2.02
CA VAL A 310 12.11 1.12 2.35
C VAL A 310 13.34 0.27 2.55
N LEU A 311 13.26 -0.82 3.33
CA LEU A 311 14.42 -1.70 3.54
C LEU A 311 14.96 -2.27 2.22
N HIS A 312 14.08 -2.71 1.33
CA HIS A 312 14.48 -3.28 0.05
C HIS A 312 15.04 -2.21 -0.91
N TYR A 313 14.47 -1.00 -0.90
CA TYR A 313 14.98 0.15 -1.64
C TYR A 313 16.40 0.52 -1.19
N LEU A 314 16.64 0.63 0.10
CA LEU A 314 17.97 0.99 0.63
C LEU A 314 19.03 -0.06 0.28
N LYS A 315 18.69 -1.36 0.32
CA LYS A 315 19.56 -2.44 -0.18
C LYS A 315 19.90 -2.26 -1.67
N ALA A 316 18.93 -1.81 -2.49
CA ALA A 316 19.16 -1.55 -3.90
C ALA A 316 20.04 -0.32 -4.14
N VAL A 317 19.85 0.74 -3.35
CA VAL A 317 20.70 1.95 -3.36
C VAL A 317 22.13 1.60 -3.02
N ASP A 318 22.37 0.78 -1.99
CA ASP A 318 23.73 0.30 -1.65
C ASP A 318 24.35 -0.51 -2.78
N LYS A 319 23.55 -1.40 -3.40
CA LYS A 319 24.03 -2.26 -4.50
C LYS A 319 24.40 -1.47 -5.75
N VAL A 320 23.68 -0.38 -6.04
CA VAL A 320 23.93 0.50 -7.19
C VAL A 320 25.02 1.53 -6.87
N GLY A 321 25.23 1.84 -5.57
CA GLY A 321 26.16 2.85 -5.10
C GLY A 321 25.60 4.27 -5.12
N GLY A 322 24.29 4.45 -5.29
CA GLY A 322 23.60 5.74 -5.32
C GLY A 322 22.12 5.63 -5.58
N ALA A 323 21.41 6.77 -5.52
CA ALA A 323 19.96 6.87 -5.70
C ALA A 323 19.56 7.75 -6.91
N GLU A 324 20.53 8.21 -7.68
CA GLU A 324 20.33 9.20 -8.75
C GLU A 324 19.62 8.60 -9.96
N ASP A 325 19.96 7.36 -10.32
CA ASP A 325 19.35 6.65 -11.45
C ASP A 325 18.24 5.70 -10.95
N GLY A 326 17.01 6.21 -10.96
CA GLY A 326 15.83 5.46 -10.50
C GLY A 326 15.59 4.15 -11.27
N LYS A 327 15.88 4.11 -12.57
CA LYS A 327 15.75 2.86 -13.36
C LYS A 327 16.76 1.82 -12.92
N ALA A 328 18.01 2.23 -12.67
CA ALA A 328 19.04 1.32 -12.17
C ALA A 328 18.68 0.79 -10.79
N VAL A 329 18.17 1.64 -9.89
CA VAL A 329 17.70 1.23 -8.56
C VAL A 329 16.53 0.24 -8.68
N VAL A 330 15.51 0.51 -9.49
CA VAL A 330 14.38 -0.42 -9.69
C VAL A 330 14.82 -1.72 -10.33
N ALA A 331 15.76 -1.69 -11.29
CA ALA A 331 16.35 -2.90 -11.86
C ALA A 331 17.09 -3.73 -10.80
N ALA A 332 17.84 -3.08 -9.91
CA ALA A 332 18.50 -3.75 -8.79
C ALA A 332 17.49 -4.34 -7.79
N MET A 333 16.40 -3.61 -7.49
CA MET A 333 15.28 -4.14 -6.66
C MET A 333 14.68 -5.41 -7.27
N LYS A 334 14.43 -5.42 -8.58
CA LYS A 334 13.88 -6.59 -9.30
C LYS A 334 14.85 -7.78 -9.35
N ALA A 335 16.15 -7.51 -9.43
CA ALA A 335 17.18 -8.54 -9.50
C ALA A 335 17.50 -9.20 -8.15
N MET A 336 17.03 -8.64 -7.04
CA MET A 336 17.21 -9.17 -5.70
C MET A 336 15.93 -9.86 -5.22
N PRO A 337 16.01 -11.05 -4.57
CA PRO A 337 14.88 -11.60 -3.85
C PRO A 337 14.48 -10.65 -2.72
N THR A 338 13.19 -10.51 -2.47
CA THR A 338 12.71 -9.87 -1.26
C THR A 338 12.70 -10.89 -0.13
N ASP A 339 13.26 -10.54 1.01
CA ASP A 339 13.21 -11.35 2.23
C ASP A 339 13.20 -10.40 3.43
N ASP A 340 12.08 -10.34 4.11
CA ASP A 340 11.85 -9.47 5.25
C ASP A 340 10.95 -10.15 6.30
N PRO A 341 10.99 -9.74 7.57
CA PRO A 341 10.28 -10.42 8.65
C PRO A 341 8.75 -10.29 8.57
N LEU A 342 8.23 -9.41 7.69
CA LEU A 342 6.80 -9.08 7.63
C LEU A 342 6.08 -9.83 6.51
N PHE A 343 6.70 -9.94 5.33
CA PHE A 343 6.12 -10.59 4.15
C PHE A 343 6.86 -11.87 3.76
N GLY A 344 7.99 -12.17 4.41
CA GLY A 344 8.83 -13.32 4.09
C GLY A 344 9.48 -13.22 2.71
N LYS A 345 9.79 -14.39 2.14
CA LYS A 345 10.44 -14.50 0.84
C LYS A 345 9.49 -14.15 -0.30
N GLY A 346 10.01 -13.43 -1.30
CA GLY A 346 9.28 -13.05 -2.49
C GLY A 346 10.19 -12.49 -3.57
N ARG A 347 9.60 -11.92 -4.60
CA ARG A 347 10.32 -11.30 -5.73
C ARG A 347 9.50 -10.18 -6.34
N ILE A 348 10.14 -9.30 -7.08
CA ILE A 348 9.47 -8.26 -7.88
C ILE A 348 9.52 -8.71 -9.35
N ARG A 349 8.34 -8.77 -9.99
CA ARG A 349 8.18 -9.15 -11.41
C ARG A 349 8.59 -8.01 -12.35
N GLU A 350 8.65 -8.33 -13.63
CA GLU A 350 8.99 -7.38 -14.71
C GLU A 350 8.01 -6.20 -14.78
N ASP A 351 6.72 -6.43 -14.52
CA ASP A 351 5.68 -5.41 -14.46
C ASP A 351 5.73 -4.52 -13.21
N GLY A 352 6.67 -4.79 -12.29
CA GLY A 352 6.83 -4.06 -11.03
C GLY A 352 6.02 -4.60 -9.86
N ARG A 353 5.22 -5.67 -10.03
CA ARG A 353 4.47 -6.28 -8.91
C ARG A 353 5.39 -7.08 -8.00
N LYS A 354 5.44 -6.75 -6.71
CA LYS A 354 6.03 -7.63 -5.69
C LYS A 354 5.10 -8.80 -5.42
N LEU A 355 5.62 -10.01 -5.53
CA LEU A 355 4.91 -11.25 -5.20
C LEU A 355 5.25 -11.70 -3.78
N HIS A 356 4.22 -12.08 -3.05
CA HIS A 356 4.24 -12.67 -1.70
C HIS A 356 2.91 -13.38 -1.45
N PRO A 357 2.80 -14.28 -0.48
CA PRO A 357 1.52 -14.87 -0.11
C PRO A 357 0.51 -13.82 0.34
N MET A 358 -0.77 -14.11 0.10
CA MET A 358 -1.90 -13.39 0.68
C MET A 358 -2.64 -14.36 1.60
N TYR A 359 -3.42 -13.83 2.54
CA TYR A 359 -4.14 -14.63 3.51
C TYR A 359 -5.62 -14.24 3.49
N LEU A 360 -6.49 -15.23 3.36
CA LEU A 360 -7.91 -15.05 3.62
C LEU A 360 -8.12 -15.12 5.13
N LEU A 361 -8.68 -14.07 5.69
CA LEU A 361 -8.93 -13.94 7.12
C LEU A 361 -10.41 -13.71 7.40
N GLN A 362 -10.81 -14.01 8.61
CA GLN A 362 -12.13 -13.73 9.13
C GLN A 362 -12.03 -12.99 10.45
N VAL A 363 -12.88 -11.99 10.63
CA VAL A 363 -13.01 -11.31 11.91
C VAL A 363 -13.55 -12.29 12.96
N LYS A 364 -12.85 -12.40 14.08
CA LYS A 364 -13.23 -13.23 15.24
C LYS A 364 -14.53 -12.74 15.87
N SER A 365 -15.24 -13.65 16.51
CA SER A 365 -16.28 -13.28 17.46
C SER A 365 -15.64 -12.73 18.76
N PRO A 366 -16.40 -12.01 19.62
CA PRO A 366 -15.89 -11.59 20.94
C PRO A 366 -15.39 -12.73 21.80
N ALA A 367 -15.98 -13.93 21.67
CA ALA A 367 -15.56 -15.12 22.43
C ALA A 367 -14.23 -15.74 21.92
N GLU A 368 -13.85 -15.49 20.67
CA GLU A 368 -12.60 -15.98 20.08
C GLU A 368 -11.43 -15.02 20.29
N SER A 369 -11.70 -13.73 20.51
CA SER A 369 -10.68 -12.71 20.71
C SER A 369 -10.09 -12.79 22.11
N LYS A 370 -8.77 -12.68 22.21
CA LYS A 370 -8.01 -12.69 23.47
C LYS A 370 -7.73 -11.28 24.02
N GLY A 371 -8.22 -10.25 23.37
CA GLY A 371 -8.02 -8.85 23.75
C GLY A 371 -7.91 -7.90 22.57
N ASP A 372 -7.47 -6.68 22.85
CA ASP A 372 -7.34 -5.63 21.84
C ASP A 372 -6.41 -6.05 20.71
N TRP A 373 -6.83 -5.73 19.47
CA TRP A 373 -6.15 -6.03 18.22
C TRP A 373 -6.08 -7.50 17.83
N ASP A 374 -6.51 -8.45 18.67
CA ASP A 374 -6.64 -9.86 18.31
C ASP A 374 -7.97 -10.12 17.57
N TYR A 375 -8.09 -9.51 16.38
CA TYR A 375 -9.36 -9.44 15.67
C TYR A 375 -9.55 -10.48 14.58
N PHE A 376 -8.48 -11.07 14.06
CA PHE A 376 -8.58 -11.95 12.91
C PHE A 376 -8.06 -13.36 13.17
N LYS A 377 -8.68 -14.33 12.50
CA LYS A 377 -8.15 -15.67 12.32
C LYS A 377 -7.89 -15.93 10.84
N VAL A 378 -6.75 -16.56 10.54
CA VAL A 378 -6.39 -16.97 9.19
C VAL A 378 -7.21 -18.20 8.81
N LEU A 379 -7.94 -18.13 7.70
CA LEU A 379 -8.71 -19.24 7.14
C LEU A 379 -7.88 -20.05 6.15
N SER A 380 -7.15 -19.37 5.27
CA SER A 380 -6.28 -20.02 4.28
C SER A 380 -5.16 -19.08 3.82
N THR A 381 -4.11 -19.69 3.28
CA THR A 381 -3.01 -18.99 2.61
C THR A 381 -3.21 -19.13 1.10
N ILE A 382 -3.12 -17.99 0.41
CA ILE A 382 -3.14 -17.90 -1.06
C ILE A 382 -1.68 -17.79 -1.50
N PRO A 383 -1.13 -18.79 -2.21
CA PRO A 383 0.26 -18.75 -2.66
C PRO A 383 0.56 -17.52 -3.53
N ALA A 384 1.76 -16.99 -3.47
CA ALA A 384 2.17 -15.75 -4.16
C ALA A 384 1.82 -15.73 -5.66
N GLU A 385 1.99 -16.84 -6.35
CA GLU A 385 1.70 -16.96 -7.79
C GLU A 385 0.19 -16.98 -8.12
N GLN A 386 -0.66 -17.24 -7.14
CA GLN A 386 -2.12 -17.24 -7.28
C GLN A 386 -2.75 -15.98 -6.68
N ALA A 387 -1.99 -15.25 -5.88
CA ALA A 387 -2.47 -14.06 -5.16
C ALA A 387 -2.56 -12.80 -6.04
N PHE A 388 -1.86 -12.79 -7.16
CA PHE A 388 -1.79 -11.66 -8.07
C PHE A 388 -2.06 -12.07 -9.51
N ARG A 389 -2.55 -11.11 -10.30
CA ARG A 389 -2.89 -11.33 -11.71
C ARG A 389 -1.74 -11.98 -12.47
N PRO A 390 -2.00 -12.99 -13.32
CA PRO A 390 -0.99 -13.54 -14.21
C PRO A 390 -0.28 -12.45 -15.03
N LEU A 391 1.03 -12.59 -15.22
CA LEU A 391 1.86 -11.57 -15.86
C LEU A 391 1.37 -11.20 -17.27
N ASN A 392 0.96 -12.20 -18.04
CA ASN A 392 0.45 -12.06 -19.42
C ASN A 392 -0.97 -11.48 -19.53
N GLU A 393 -1.70 -11.36 -18.42
CA GLU A 393 -3.06 -10.78 -18.39
C GLU A 393 -3.05 -9.29 -18.01
N GLY A 394 -1.86 -8.74 -17.68
CA GLY A 394 -1.73 -7.38 -17.16
C GLY A 394 -1.75 -6.28 -18.21
N ASN A 395 -1.51 -6.57 -19.47
CA ASN A 395 -1.32 -5.57 -20.53
C ASN A 395 -0.25 -4.50 -20.20
N CYS A 396 0.78 -4.88 -19.45
CA CYS A 396 1.89 -4.00 -19.13
C CYS A 396 2.82 -3.86 -20.36
N PRO A 397 3.06 -2.63 -20.87
CA PRO A 397 3.95 -2.42 -22.03
C PRO A 397 5.40 -2.91 -21.83
N LEU A 398 5.85 -3.05 -20.59
CA LEU A 398 7.19 -3.55 -20.26
C LEU A 398 7.31 -5.08 -20.45
N VAL A 399 6.19 -5.78 -20.54
CA VAL A 399 6.09 -7.24 -20.69
C VAL A 399 5.73 -7.62 -22.13
N ALA A 400 5.10 -6.73 -22.89
CA ALA A 400 4.70 -6.95 -24.28
C ALA A 400 5.94 -7.11 -25.18
N GLY A 401 6.18 -8.31 -25.67
CA GLY A 401 7.28 -8.61 -26.61
C GLY A 401 8.17 -9.80 -26.20
N LYS A 402 7.77 -10.57 -25.19
CA LYS A 402 8.42 -11.85 -24.87
C LYS A 402 7.53 -13.04 -25.19
#